data_5485f746cd20cb8ae4ca9552b294abb2
#
_entry.id   5485f746cd20cb8ae4ca9552b294abb2
#
_cell.length_a   1.000
_cell.length_b   1.000
_cell.length_c   1.000
_cell.angle_alpha   90.00
_cell.angle_beta   90.00
_cell.angle_gamma   90.00
#
_symmetry.space_group_name_H-M   'P 1'
#
loop_
_entity.id
_entity.type
_entity.pdbx_description
1 polymer ?
#
loop_
_entity_poly.entity_id
_entity_poly.type
_entity_poly.pdbx_seq_one_letter_code
_entity_poly.pdbx_strand_id
1 'polypeptide(L)'
;MLFSKETYVERRAQLRQMVQHGVIVLFGNNDSPMNYPSNTYKFRQDSSFLYFYGQHRDGLAGIIDADSGEEYLVGDEIDIDDIVWYGSVTTVKGMAEECGVAHVLPMSGLADMIGKAVGQGRQVHFLPPYRHDNQIQIMDLLGIHPSKQREAASLALIKAVVALRSKKSQEEIAELERAATIGYEMHTTAMKLCRAGITEHYIGGAPHGIAA
;
A
#
# COMPACT_ATOMS: atom_id res chain seq x y z
N MET A 1 -0.54 -12.49 -4.27
CA MET A 1 -1.62 -11.45 -4.26
C MET A 1 -2.94 -12.03 -3.77
N LEU A 2 -3.88 -11.19 -3.29
CA LEU A 2 -5.18 -11.63 -2.78
C LEU A 2 -6.21 -11.86 -3.90
N PHE A 3 -6.19 -11.02 -4.93
CA PHE A 3 -7.12 -11.07 -6.08
C PHE A 3 -6.38 -11.39 -7.38
N SER A 4 -7.13 -11.59 -8.45
CA SER A 4 -6.57 -11.84 -9.77
C SER A 4 -5.84 -10.59 -10.31
N LYS A 5 -4.93 -10.81 -11.25
CA LYS A 5 -4.21 -9.75 -11.97
C LYS A 5 -5.18 -8.75 -12.60
N GLU A 6 -6.23 -9.25 -13.22
CA GLU A 6 -7.24 -8.49 -13.95
C GLU A 6 -7.96 -7.50 -13.01
N THR A 7 -8.23 -7.91 -11.78
CA THR A 7 -8.84 -7.05 -10.75
C THR A 7 -8.01 -5.80 -10.48
N TYR A 8 -6.68 -5.95 -10.36
CA TYR A 8 -5.80 -4.81 -10.13
C TYR A 8 -5.66 -3.91 -11.36
N VAL A 9 -5.58 -4.50 -12.55
CA VAL A 9 -5.56 -3.75 -13.82
C VAL A 9 -6.83 -2.92 -13.98
N GLU A 10 -7.99 -3.52 -13.74
CA GLU A 10 -9.27 -2.82 -13.83
C GLU A 10 -9.40 -1.67 -12.84
N ARG A 11 -9.01 -1.89 -11.57
CA ARG A 11 -9.03 -0.85 -10.53
C ARG A 11 -8.17 0.36 -10.91
N ARG A 12 -6.97 0.14 -11.45
CA ARG A 12 -6.10 1.24 -11.89
C ARG A 12 -6.65 1.93 -13.13
N ALA A 13 -7.22 1.19 -14.09
CA ALA A 13 -7.89 1.77 -15.25
C ALA A 13 -9.06 2.67 -14.86
N GLN A 14 -9.91 2.23 -13.92
CA GLN A 14 -11.01 3.01 -13.40
C GLN A 14 -10.51 4.26 -12.64
N LEU A 15 -9.46 4.12 -11.80
CA LEU A 15 -8.84 5.25 -11.10
C LEU A 15 -8.35 6.32 -12.08
N ARG A 16 -7.64 5.90 -13.13
CA ARG A 16 -7.15 6.77 -14.20
C ARG A 16 -8.29 7.52 -14.89
N GLN A 17 -9.37 6.82 -15.26
CA GLN A 17 -10.53 7.44 -15.89
C GLN A 17 -11.20 8.49 -15.02
N MET A 18 -11.20 8.30 -13.70
CA MET A 18 -11.81 9.26 -12.75
C MET A 18 -10.94 10.46 -12.47
N VAL A 19 -9.61 10.30 -12.45
CA VAL A 19 -8.66 11.41 -12.23
C VAL A 19 -8.41 12.20 -13.51
N GLN A 20 -8.42 11.56 -14.66
CA GLN A 20 -8.36 12.07 -16.05
C GLN A 20 -7.00 12.60 -16.50
N HIS A 21 -6.33 13.44 -15.72
CA HIS A 21 -5.09 14.10 -16.12
C HIS A 21 -4.05 14.05 -14.99
N GLY A 22 -2.78 14.25 -15.38
CA GLY A 22 -1.67 14.33 -14.45
C GLY A 22 -1.06 12.99 -14.09
N VAL A 23 -0.25 12.97 -13.05
CA VAL A 23 0.46 11.78 -12.57
C VAL A 23 -0.02 11.41 -11.17
N ILE A 24 -0.51 10.20 -11.00
CA ILE A 24 -0.95 9.67 -9.70
C ILE A 24 0.21 8.92 -9.07
N VAL A 25 0.55 9.26 -7.83
CA VAL A 25 1.55 8.55 -7.03
C VAL A 25 0.85 7.91 -5.83
N LEU A 26 1.01 6.60 -5.69
CA LEU A 26 0.53 5.83 -4.55
C LEU A 26 1.75 5.28 -3.80
N PHE A 27 2.02 5.85 -2.64
CA PHE A 27 3.13 5.40 -1.80
C PHE A 27 2.73 4.16 -1.02
N GLY A 28 3.61 3.15 -1.06
CA GLY A 28 3.58 2.07 -0.10
C GLY A 28 4.16 2.52 1.24
N ASN A 29 4.07 1.64 2.22
CA ASN A 29 4.71 1.84 3.51
C ASN A 29 6.11 1.23 3.54
N ASN A 30 6.97 1.75 4.41
CA ASN A 30 8.24 1.15 4.78
C ASN A 30 8.12 0.44 6.13
N ASP A 31 9.05 -0.45 6.41
CA ASP A 31 9.24 -1.00 7.75
C ASP A 31 9.46 0.10 8.78
N SER A 32 8.98 -0.11 9.99
CA SER A 32 9.09 0.85 11.08
C SER A 32 9.86 0.23 12.24
N PRO A 33 11.04 0.74 12.59
CA PRO A 33 11.83 0.20 13.70
C PRO A 33 11.17 0.49 15.05
N MET A 34 11.27 -0.48 15.98
CA MET A 34 10.83 -0.30 17.37
C MET A 34 11.90 0.38 18.22
N ASN A 35 13.14 -0.09 18.17
CA ASN A 35 14.25 0.38 19.01
C ASN A 35 15.61 0.39 18.29
N TYR A 36 15.76 -0.36 17.20
CA TYR A 36 16.91 -0.32 16.27
C TYR A 36 16.47 -0.81 14.88
N PRO A 37 17.26 -0.54 13.80
CA PRO A 37 16.80 -0.71 12.42
C PRO A 37 16.25 -2.10 12.08
N SER A 38 16.88 -3.17 12.58
CA SER A 38 16.48 -4.55 12.25
C SER A 38 15.38 -5.12 13.14
N ASN A 39 14.94 -4.41 14.19
CA ASN A 39 13.84 -4.81 15.05
C ASN A 39 12.60 -3.99 14.73
N THR A 40 11.84 -4.43 13.73
CA THR A 40 10.69 -3.72 13.21
C THR A 40 9.38 -4.18 13.83
N TYR A 41 8.37 -3.31 13.81
CA TYR A 41 6.99 -3.74 13.99
C TYR A 41 6.57 -4.67 12.86
N LYS A 42 5.52 -5.49 13.09
CA LYS A 42 4.93 -6.28 12.02
C LYS A 42 4.56 -5.35 10.86
N PHE A 43 5.10 -5.63 9.68
CA PHE A 43 4.86 -4.80 8.49
C PHE A 43 3.38 -4.74 8.13
N ARG A 44 2.91 -3.56 7.81
CA ARG A 44 1.57 -3.32 7.28
C ARG A 44 1.65 -2.39 6.09
N GLN A 45 1.27 -2.89 4.92
CA GLN A 45 1.22 -2.10 3.70
C GLN A 45 0.12 -1.03 3.74
N ASP A 46 0.33 0.09 3.03
CA ASP A 46 -0.70 1.09 2.80
C ASP A 46 -1.93 0.47 2.14
N SER A 47 -3.10 0.77 2.67
CA SER A 47 -4.34 0.13 2.20
C SER A 47 -4.75 0.56 0.80
N SER A 48 -4.40 1.76 0.34
CA SER A 48 -4.70 2.22 -1.01
C SER A 48 -3.70 1.64 -2.00
N PHE A 49 -2.41 1.62 -1.66
CA PHE A 49 -1.40 0.92 -2.46
C PHE A 49 -1.76 -0.56 -2.64
N LEU A 50 -2.13 -1.24 -1.53
CA LEU A 50 -2.54 -2.64 -1.56
C LEU A 50 -3.79 -2.87 -2.44
N TYR A 51 -4.75 -1.94 -2.41
CA TYR A 51 -5.96 -2.02 -3.23
C TYR A 51 -5.67 -1.95 -4.73
N PHE A 52 -4.71 -1.11 -5.15
CA PHE A 52 -4.40 -0.88 -6.56
C PHE A 52 -3.27 -1.74 -7.12
N TYR A 53 -2.34 -2.20 -6.29
CA TYR A 53 -1.17 -2.97 -6.72
C TYR A 53 -1.11 -4.39 -6.14
N GLY A 54 -1.79 -4.68 -5.05
CA GLY A 54 -1.86 -6.01 -4.43
C GLY A 54 -0.55 -6.53 -3.84
N GLN A 55 0.50 -5.70 -3.77
CA GLN A 55 1.83 -6.10 -3.32
C GLN A 55 2.05 -5.76 -1.85
N HIS A 56 2.55 -6.74 -1.09
CA HIS A 56 2.74 -6.64 0.36
C HIS A 56 4.24 -6.71 0.71
N ARG A 57 5.02 -5.81 0.13
CA ARG A 57 6.44 -5.59 0.43
C ARG A 57 6.65 -4.12 0.80
N ASP A 58 7.56 -3.83 1.70
CA ASP A 58 8.02 -2.48 2.02
C ASP A 58 8.81 -1.85 0.85
N GLY A 59 9.06 -0.54 0.92
CA GLY A 59 9.86 0.17 -0.06
C GLY A 59 9.29 0.22 -1.48
N LEU A 60 7.97 0.09 -1.65
CA LEU A 60 7.33 0.17 -2.95
C LEU A 60 6.54 1.47 -3.12
N ALA A 61 6.44 1.92 -4.36
CA ALA A 61 5.48 2.94 -4.78
C ALA A 61 4.87 2.56 -6.14
N GLY A 62 3.72 3.14 -6.45
CA GLY A 62 3.05 2.97 -7.73
C GLY A 62 2.85 4.30 -8.42
N ILE A 63 3.06 4.35 -9.73
CA ILE A 63 2.80 5.51 -10.57
C ILE A 63 1.80 5.13 -11.64
N ILE A 64 0.81 6.01 -11.84
CA ILE A 64 -0.13 5.91 -12.95
C ILE A 64 -0.12 7.26 -13.66
N ASP A 65 0.35 7.29 -14.89
CA ASP A 65 0.27 8.46 -15.74
C ASP A 65 -1.12 8.51 -16.38
N ALA A 66 -1.96 9.44 -15.92
CA ALA A 66 -3.33 9.53 -16.38
C ALA A 66 -3.45 10.04 -17.83
N ASP A 67 -2.45 10.76 -18.32
CA ASP A 67 -2.44 11.30 -19.68
C ASP A 67 -1.99 10.26 -20.71
N SER A 68 -0.89 9.52 -20.46
CA SER A 68 -0.38 8.50 -21.38
C SER A 68 -1.00 7.12 -21.17
N GLY A 69 -1.44 6.83 -19.97
CA GLY A 69 -1.93 5.51 -19.57
C GLY A 69 -0.83 4.55 -19.14
N GLU A 70 0.40 5.01 -19.06
CA GLU A 70 1.52 4.20 -18.56
C GLU A 70 1.44 4.00 -17.05
N GLU A 71 1.80 2.81 -16.61
CA GLU A 71 1.79 2.41 -15.21
C GLU A 71 3.14 1.84 -14.81
N TYR A 72 3.59 2.18 -13.61
CA TYR A 72 4.88 1.74 -13.10
C TYR A 72 4.75 1.20 -11.67
N LEU A 73 5.46 0.11 -11.41
CA LEU A 73 5.80 -0.31 -10.06
C LEU A 73 7.22 0.19 -9.75
N VAL A 74 7.35 0.93 -8.67
CA VAL A 74 8.62 1.53 -8.25
C VAL A 74 9.12 0.80 -7.02
N GLY A 75 10.39 0.40 -7.02
CA GLY A 75 11.03 -0.27 -5.90
C GLY A 75 12.41 -0.78 -6.28
N ASP A 76 13.24 -0.99 -5.29
CA ASP A 76 14.58 -1.53 -5.50
C ASP A 76 14.56 -3.06 -5.37
N GLU A 77 15.41 -3.73 -6.16
CA GLU A 77 15.61 -5.17 -6.01
C GLU A 77 16.34 -5.46 -4.68
N ILE A 78 16.07 -6.61 -4.12
CA ILE A 78 16.76 -7.10 -2.93
C ILE A 78 18.19 -7.54 -3.30
N ASP A 79 19.12 -7.37 -2.38
CA ASP A 79 20.49 -7.83 -2.55
C ASP A 79 20.69 -9.28 -2.03
N ILE A 80 21.93 -9.76 -2.15
CA ILE A 80 22.30 -11.12 -1.69
C ILE A 80 22.17 -11.26 -0.18
N ASP A 81 22.47 -10.20 0.57
CA ASP A 81 22.39 -10.21 2.03
C ASP A 81 20.92 -10.34 2.49
N ASP A 82 20.02 -9.64 1.81
CA ASP A 82 18.57 -9.79 2.05
C ASP A 82 18.09 -11.21 1.78
N ILE A 83 18.58 -11.86 0.71
CA ILE A 83 18.24 -13.24 0.38
C ILE A 83 18.71 -14.21 1.48
N VAL A 84 19.87 -13.96 2.09
CA VAL A 84 20.39 -14.76 3.20
C VAL A 84 19.47 -14.70 4.42
N TRP A 85 18.90 -13.51 4.71
CA TRP A 85 18.04 -13.30 5.87
C TRP A 85 16.58 -13.67 5.65
N TYR A 86 16.03 -13.37 4.48
CA TYR A 86 14.59 -13.51 4.19
C TYR A 86 14.25 -14.67 3.25
N GLY A 87 15.27 -15.32 2.68
CA GLY A 87 15.07 -16.35 1.69
C GLY A 87 14.80 -15.79 0.29
N SER A 88 14.33 -16.66 -0.61
CA SER A 88 13.98 -16.25 -1.98
C SER A 88 12.73 -15.37 -1.99
N VAL A 89 12.86 -14.13 -2.44
CA VAL A 89 11.77 -13.15 -2.54
C VAL A 89 11.48 -12.86 -4.01
N THR A 90 10.23 -12.59 -4.34
CA THR A 90 9.83 -12.19 -5.70
C THR A 90 10.49 -10.86 -6.06
N THR A 91 11.11 -10.80 -7.25
CA THR A 91 11.70 -9.56 -7.80
C THR A 91 10.64 -8.49 -8.02
N VAL A 92 11.04 -7.21 -8.07
CA VAL A 92 10.11 -6.10 -8.38
C VAL A 92 9.46 -6.32 -9.74
N LYS A 93 10.22 -6.84 -10.70
CA LYS A 93 9.69 -7.22 -12.02
C LYS A 93 8.63 -8.32 -11.90
N GLY A 94 8.89 -9.36 -11.13
CA GLY A 94 7.90 -10.42 -10.87
C GLY A 94 6.63 -9.90 -10.21
N MET A 95 6.76 -9.00 -9.22
CA MET A 95 5.62 -8.32 -8.59
C MET A 95 4.82 -7.47 -9.58
N ALA A 96 5.49 -6.77 -10.48
CA ALA A 96 4.85 -5.98 -11.54
C ALA A 96 4.05 -6.89 -12.50
N GLU A 97 4.63 -7.99 -12.94
CA GLU A 97 3.97 -9.00 -13.79
C GLU A 97 2.73 -9.60 -13.09
N GLU A 98 2.84 -9.89 -11.79
CA GLU A 98 1.71 -10.39 -10.99
C GLU A 98 0.54 -9.41 -10.95
N CYS A 99 0.79 -8.12 -10.74
CA CYS A 99 -0.28 -7.11 -10.68
C CYS A 99 -0.61 -6.46 -12.04
N GLY A 100 0.02 -6.90 -13.13
CA GLY A 100 -0.27 -6.45 -14.48
C GLY A 100 0.27 -5.06 -14.80
N VAL A 101 1.40 -4.70 -14.23
CA VAL A 101 2.15 -3.46 -14.53
C VAL A 101 3.27 -3.79 -15.50
N ALA A 102 3.37 -3.02 -16.60
CA ALA A 102 4.34 -3.30 -17.65
C ALA A 102 5.75 -2.77 -17.34
N HIS A 103 5.85 -1.71 -16.56
CA HIS A 103 7.10 -0.99 -16.33
C HIS A 103 7.52 -1.03 -14.87
N VAL A 104 8.83 -1.17 -14.67
CA VAL A 104 9.46 -1.14 -13.35
C VAL A 104 10.47 0.00 -13.32
N LEU A 105 10.54 0.70 -12.20
CA LEU A 105 11.54 1.74 -11.95
C LEU A 105 12.21 1.47 -10.60
N PRO A 106 13.52 1.74 -10.48
CA PRO A 106 14.15 1.80 -9.17
C PRO A 106 13.62 3.01 -8.39
N MET A 107 13.71 2.99 -7.06
CA MET A 107 13.25 4.09 -6.22
C MET A 107 13.93 5.42 -6.57
N SER A 108 15.21 5.39 -7.00
CA SER A 108 15.94 6.56 -7.50
C SER A 108 15.30 7.20 -8.74
N GLY A 109 14.62 6.42 -9.59
CA GLY A 109 13.94 6.91 -10.80
C GLY A 109 12.63 7.64 -10.52
N LEU A 110 12.07 7.50 -9.32
CA LEU A 110 10.83 8.18 -8.92
C LEU A 110 10.98 9.70 -8.97
N ALA A 111 12.09 10.22 -8.43
CA ALA A 111 12.36 11.66 -8.39
C ALA A 111 12.46 12.27 -9.79
N ASP A 112 13.13 11.60 -10.72
CA ASP A 112 13.28 12.05 -12.10
C ASP A 112 11.93 12.10 -12.83
N MET A 113 11.09 11.07 -12.63
CA MET A 113 9.79 11.00 -13.25
C MET A 113 8.85 12.10 -12.73
N ILE A 114 8.78 12.28 -11.41
CA ILE A 114 7.97 13.32 -10.79
C ILE A 114 8.51 14.70 -11.14
N GLY A 115 9.85 14.90 -11.12
CA GLY A 115 10.47 16.15 -11.51
C GLY A 115 10.16 16.56 -12.95
N LYS A 116 10.16 15.61 -13.89
CA LYS A 116 9.72 15.86 -15.28
C LYS A 116 8.25 16.30 -15.35
N ALA A 117 7.36 15.61 -14.64
CA ALA A 117 5.94 15.97 -14.64
C ALA A 117 5.73 17.38 -14.09
N VAL A 118 6.36 17.73 -12.98
CA VAL A 118 6.31 19.06 -12.38
C VAL A 118 6.92 20.11 -13.31
N GLY A 119 8.08 19.85 -13.93
CA GLY A 119 8.72 20.74 -14.89
C GLY A 119 7.88 21.01 -16.15
N GLN A 120 6.99 20.10 -16.52
CA GLN A 120 6.02 20.24 -17.59
C GLN A 120 4.71 20.93 -17.15
N GLY A 121 4.60 21.35 -15.90
CA GLY A 121 3.38 21.94 -15.34
C GLY A 121 2.24 20.94 -15.14
N ARG A 122 2.52 19.63 -15.15
CA ARG A 122 1.53 18.59 -14.93
C ARG A 122 1.23 18.46 -13.44
N GLN A 123 -0.01 18.20 -13.10
CA GLN A 123 -0.41 17.96 -11.73
C GLN A 123 0.08 16.59 -11.23
N VAL A 124 0.66 16.56 -10.04
CA VAL A 124 0.99 15.32 -9.33
C VAL A 124 -0.06 15.09 -8.24
N HIS A 125 -0.74 13.95 -8.32
CA HIS A 125 -1.79 13.57 -7.39
C HIS A 125 -1.25 12.61 -6.35
N PHE A 126 -1.46 12.92 -5.09
CA PHE A 126 -1.16 12.04 -3.95
C PHE A 126 -2.27 12.08 -2.91
N LEU A 127 -2.37 11.02 -2.11
CA LEU A 127 -3.29 10.94 -0.97
C LEU A 127 -2.68 11.60 0.26
N PRO A 128 -3.49 12.09 1.22
CA PRO A 128 -2.96 12.64 2.48
C PRO A 128 -2.06 11.63 3.18
N PRO A 129 -0.77 11.92 3.39
CA PRO A 129 0.13 10.98 4.03
C PRO A 129 -0.14 10.94 5.54
N TYR A 130 -0.04 9.75 6.13
CA TYR A 130 -0.14 9.52 7.59
C TYR A 130 1.16 8.96 8.19
N ARG A 131 2.10 8.52 7.35
CA ARG A 131 3.44 8.06 7.74
C ARG A 131 4.45 9.19 7.57
N HIS A 132 5.36 9.33 8.54
CA HIS A 132 6.38 10.39 8.46
C HIS A 132 7.38 10.20 7.33
N ASP A 133 7.77 8.96 7.04
CA ASP A 133 8.61 8.61 5.90
C ASP A 133 7.98 9.07 4.56
N ASN A 134 6.69 8.81 4.36
CA ASN A 134 5.97 9.29 3.17
C ASN A 134 5.83 10.82 3.15
N GLN A 135 5.71 11.48 4.32
CA GLN A 135 5.70 12.94 4.40
C GLN A 135 7.04 13.54 3.97
N ILE A 136 8.16 12.94 4.39
CA ILE A 136 9.51 13.36 3.98
C ILE A 136 9.66 13.15 2.48
N GLN A 137 9.28 12.00 1.97
CA GLN A 137 9.38 11.69 0.54
C GLN A 137 8.57 12.66 -0.33
N ILE A 138 7.35 13.02 0.07
CA ILE A 138 6.54 14.04 -0.63
C ILE A 138 7.21 15.41 -0.56
N MET A 139 7.82 15.77 0.56
CA MET A 139 8.56 17.02 0.69
C MET A 139 9.77 17.05 -0.27
N ASP A 140 10.52 15.97 -0.35
CA ASP A 140 11.68 15.86 -1.21
C ASP A 140 11.30 15.89 -2.72
N LEU A 141 10.20 15.23 -3.08
CA LEU A 141 9.73 15.13 -4.46
C LEU A 141 9.02 16.40 -4.97
N LEU A 142 8.23 17.05 -4.12
CA LEU A 142 7.32 18.13 -4.53
C LEU A 142 7.60 19.48 -3.84
N GLY A 143 8.54 19.53 -2.90
CA GLY A 143 8.83 20.74 -2.12
C GLY A 143 7.69 21.14 -1.16
N ILE A 144 6.74 20.25 -0.86
CA ILE A 144 5.58 20.55 -0.01
C ILE A 144 5.88 20.18 1.44
N HIS A 145 6.00 21.17 2.31
CA HIS A 145 6.25 20.94 3.72
C HIS A 145 5.14 20.06 4.38
N PRO A 146 5.47 19.14 5.29
CA PRO A 146 4.50 18.21 5.92
C PRO A 146 3.24 18.87 6.46
N SER A 147 3.34 20.07 7.06
CA SER A 147 2.19 20.83 7.58
C SER A 147 1.17 21.26 6.51
N LYS A 148 1.56 21.23 5.23
CA LYS A 148 0.71 21.64 4.09
C LYS A 148 0.27 20.47 3.21
N GLN A 149 0.84 19.28 3.39
CA GLN A 149 0.56 18.14 2.51
C GLN A 149 -0.89 17.68 2.55
N ARG A 150 -1.56 17.78 3.70
CA ARG A 150 -2.98 17.44 3.82
C ARG A 150 -3.88 18.38 3.00
N GLU A 151 -3.55 19.65 2.97
CA GLU A 151 -4.28 20.66 2.18
C GLU A 151 -3.98 20.55 0.69
N ALA A 152 -2.72 20.18 0.34
CA ALA A 152 -2.25 20.02 -1.03
C ALA A 152 -2.64 18.67 -1.66
N ALA A 153 -3.10 17.71 -0.86
CA ALA A 153 -3.52 16.40 -1.36
C ALA A 153 -4.66 16.51 -2.37
N SER A 154 -4.63 15.67 -3.41
CA SER A 154 -5.57 15.74 -4.52
C SER A 154 -7.00 15.37 -4.14
N LEU A 155 -7.91 16.31 -4.13
CA LEU A 155 -9.33 16.05 -3.90
C LEU A 155 -9.93 15.11 -4.97
N ALA A 156 -9.48 15.22 -6.22
CA ALA A 156 -9.92 14.35 -7.31
C ALA A 156 -9.54 12.89 -7.02
N LEU A 157 -8.27 12.67 -6.65
CA LEU A 157 -7.79 11.32 -6.27
C LEU A 157 -8.52 10.78 -5.05
N ILE A 158 -8.72 11.59 -4.00
CA ILE A 158 -9.45 11.19 -2.79
C ILE A 158 -10.87 10.73 -3.15
N LYS A 159 -11.61 11.52 -3.94
CA LYS A 159 -12.97 11.18 -4.37
C LYS A 159 -13.00 9.90 -5.22
N ALA A 160 -12.06 9.72 -6.12
CA ALA A 160 -11.94 8.51 -6.94
C ALA A 160 -11.70 7.27 -6.09
N VAL A 161 -10.73 7.33 -5.17
CA VAL A 161 -10.43 6.21 -4.24
C VAL A 161 -11.63 5.88 -3.35
N VAL A 162 -12.33 6.89 -2.82
CA VAL A 162 -13.54 6.67 -2.01
C VAL A 162 -14.64 6.01 -2.85
N ALA A 163 -14.89 6.46 -4.06
CA ALA A 163 -15.92 5.90 -4.94
C ALA A 163 -15.64 4.42 -5.26
N LEU A 164 -14.38 4.09 -5.63
CA LEU A 164 -13.98 2.73 -5.97
C LEU A 164 -14.04 1.78 -4.77
N ARG A 165 -13.63 2.24 -3.58
CA ARG A 165 -13.59 1.39 -2.37
C ARG A 165 -14.91 1.33 -1.60
N SER A 166 -15.86 2.21 -1.88
CA SER A 166 -17.17 2.23 -1.19
C SER A 166 -18.04 1.05 -1.55
N LYS A 167 -18.02 0.63 -2.82
CA LYS A 167 -18.72 -0.57 -3.29
C LYS A 167 -17.75 -1.74 -3.35
N LYS A 168 -18.16 -2.89 -2.80
CA LYS A 168 -17.33 -4.09 -2.77
C LYS A 168 -17.68 -5.00 -3.95
N SER A 169 -16.66 -5.55 -4.59
CA SER A 169 -16.84 -6.63 -5.57
C SER A 169 -17.24 -7.94 -4.89
N GLN A 170 -17.67 -8.93 -5.67
CA GLN A 170 -17.98 -10.26 -5.12
C GLN A 170 -16.74 -10.93 -4.51
N GLU A 171 -15.56 -10.74 -5.10
CA GLU A 171 -14.30 -11.25 -4.57
C GLU A 171 -13.96 -10.59 -3.21
N GLU A 172 -14.16 -9.26 -3.10
CA GLU A 172 -13.95 -8.54 -1.84
C GLU A 172 -14.95 -8.97 -0.77
N ILE A 173 -16.20 -9.26 -1.13
CA ILE A 173 -17.21 -9.77 -0.20
C ILE A 173 -16.79 -11.15 0.32
N ALA A 174 -16.33 -12.04 -0.54
CA ALA A 174 -15.85 -13.37 -0.12
C ALA A 174 -14.68 -13.28 0.87
N GLU A 175 -13.74 -12.37 0.65
CA GLU A 175 -12.61 -12.14 1.58
C GLU A 175 -13.07 -11.51 2.91
N LEU A 176 -14.04 -10.60 2.86
CA LEU A 176 -14.64 -10.02 4.07
C LEU A 176 -15.38 -11.06 4.92
N GLU A 177 -16.10 -11.98 4.29
CA GLU A 177 -16.78 -13.10 4.98
C GLU A 177 -15.78 -14.06 5.62
N ARG A 178 -14.67 -14.37 4.91
CA ARG A 178 -13.55 -15.15 5.48
C ARG A 178 -12.94 -14.45 6.71
N ALA A 179 -12.63 -13.17 6.58
CA ALA A 179 -12.11 -12.37 7.69
C ALA A 179 -13.09 -12.28 8.86
N ALA A 180 -14.39 -12.16 8.59
CA ALA A 180 -15.44 -12.16 9.61
C ALA A 180 -15.52 -13.49 10.35
N THR A 181 -15.31 -14.63 9.66
CA THR A 181 -15.24 -15.96 10.29
C THR A 181 -14.09 -16.06 11.28
N ILE A 182 -12.89 -15.60 10.86
CA ILE A 182 -11.72 -15.53 11.77
C ILE A 182 -12.04 -14.62 12.96
N GLY A 183 -12.60 -13.46 12.72
CA GLY A 183 -13.02 -12.53 13.79
C GLY A 183 -14.03 -13.16 14.77
N TYR A 184 -14.97 -13.94 14.26
CA TYR A 184 -15.92 -14.70 15.10
C TYR A 184 -15.18 -15.71 15.99
N GLU A 185 -14.25 -16.46 15.45
CA GLU A 185 -13.44 -17.42 16.23
C GLU A 185 -12.60 -16.72 17.30
N MET A 186 -11.99 -15.59 16.97
CA MET A 186 -11.24 -14.77 17.92
C MET A 186 -12.11 -14.32 19.09
N HIS A 187 -13.26 -13.70 18.80
CA HIS A 187 -14.16 -13.17 19.82
C HIS A 187 -14.76 -14.27 20.68
N THR A 188 -15.23 -15.36 20.08
CA THR A 188 -15.83 -16.48 20.83
C THR A 188 -14.79 -17.18 21.70
N THR A 189 -13.54 -17.28 21.26
CA THR A 189 -12.44 -17.81 22.07
C THR A 189 -12.15 -16.92 23.27
N ALA A 190 -12.07 -15.59 23.07
CA ALA A 190 -11.91 -14.66 24.18
C ALA A 190 -13.05 -14.77 25.22
N MET A 191 -14.30 -14.87 24.75
CA MET A 191 -15.46 -15.06 25.63
C MET A 191 -15.36 -16.34 26.47
N LYS A 192 -14.96 -17.45 25.84
CA LYS A 192 -14.80 -18.76 26.54
C LYS A 192 -13.68 -18.76 27.56
N LEU A 193 -12.61 -17.99 27.33
CA LEU A 193 -11.47 -17.88 28.22
C LEU A 193 -11.71 -16.91 29.38
N CYS A 194 -12.66 -15.99 29.24
CA CYS A 194 -12.93 -14.94 30.23
C CYS A 194 -13.58 -15.55 31.48
N ARG A 195 -12.83 -15.51 32.61
CA ARG A 195 -13.27 -16.01 33.92
C ARG A 195 -12.52 -15.27 35.03
N ALA A 196 -13.05 -15.29 36.25
CA ALA A 196 -12.39 -14.70 37.39
C ALA A 196 -10.98 -15.29 37.60
N GLY A 197 -10.02 -14.43 37.83
CA GLY A 197 -8.60 -14.77 38.07
C GLY A 197 -7.75 -14.93 36.81
N ILE A 198 -8.32 -14.84 35.60
CA ILE A 198 -7.53 -14.83 34.36
C ILE A 198 -7.02 -13.42 34.07
N THR A 199 -5.81 -13.30 33.55
CA THR A 199 -5.24 -12.02 33.18
C THR A 199 -5.66 -11.60 31.76
N GLU A 200 -5.84 -10.30 31.53
CA GLU A 200 -6.11 -9.73 30.21
C GLU A 200 -5.08 -10.15 29.15
N HIS A 201 -3.81 -10.18 29.55
CA HIS A 201 -2.71 -10.62 28.68
C HIS A 201 -2.91 -12.03 28.11
N TYR A 202 -3.36 -12.96 28.95
CA TYR A 202 -3.64 -14.34 28.50
C TYR A 202 -4.82 -14.38 27.51
N ILE A 203 -5.90 -13.64 27.81
CA ILE A 203 -7.07 -13.56 26.92
C ILE A 203 -6.67 -12.92 25.60
N GLY A 204 -5.83 -11.87 25.60
CA GLY A 204 -5.39 -11.20 24.38
C GLY A 204 -4.47 -12.07 23.50
N GLY A 205 -3.62 -12.88 24.10
CA GLY A 205 -2.70 -13.77 23.40
C GLY A 205 -3.38 -14.86 22.57
N ALA A 206 -4.47 -15.45 23.08
CA ALA A 206 -5.17 -16.52 22.40
C ALA A 206 -5.87 -16.08 21.07
N PRO A 207 -6.68 -15.01 21.03
CA PRO A 207 -7.19 -14.48 19.77
C PRO A 207 -6.10 -14.01 18.80
N HIS A 208 -5.01 -13.44 19.31
CA HIS A 208 -3.89 -13.06 18.45
C HIS A 208 -3.28 -14.25 17.72
N GLY A 209 -3.14 -15.40 18.41
CA GLY A 209 -2.67 -16.65 17.80
C GLY A 209 -3.62 -17.24 16.75
N ILE A 210 -4.93 -16.95 16.84
CA ILE A 210 -5.92 -17.36 15.82
C ILE A 210 -5.80 -16.49 14.55
N ALA A 211 -5.45 -15.21 14.73
CA ALA A 211 -5.36 -14.25 13.62
C ALA A 211 -4.00 -14.27 12.88
N ALA A 212 -2.97 -14.91 13.46
CA ALA A 212 -1.62 -15.01 12.91
C ALA A 212 -1.50 -16.14 11.91
#